data_14f0ec44081877bc9ce8d776567aaf3a
#
_entry.id   14f0ec44081877bc9ce8d776567aaf3a
#
_cell.length_a   1.000
_cell.length_b   1.000
_cell.length_c   1.000
_cell.angle_alpha   90.00
_cell.angle_beta   90.00
_cell.angle_gamma   90.00
#
_symmetry.space_group_name_H-M   'P 1'
#
loop_
_entity.id
_entity.type
_entity.pdbx_description
1 polymer ?
#
loop_
_entity_poly.entity_id
_entity_poly.type
_entity_poly.pdbx_seq_one_letter_code
_entity_poly.pdbx_strand_id
1 'polypeptide(L)'
;MKKRITVLCAILMLFSFCSVVFAGSAAYASGMDLKIGSNKVGSTWYVIAACIADVVKKAYPEIQIDASPIAGGIGNLKLFGQKKMNIALTMDNNNLWAYKGEVLFDAPITNFRTLVGGMDQFYVGIAVRRGSGIKSLEDVLANKSKIRLMTVQRGTTGEASAAHVLEAVGFSYDDVKAWGGSVEHTDFEAITNAIKDGRCDVFIQSLSIGHPTFTELAVTGKIDLITVSDKALTYMEKYGYIPTPLPKDSFKGQDADLMLPGYRTTLSVIDTMPDDLAYKITKAVCENKEALVMGHQAFTPFEPSEACDPKYLGGVPLHPGAEQYYKEKGYLK
;
A
#
# COMPACT_ATOMS: atom_id res chain seq x y z
N MET A 1 -39.84 -50.78 42.31
CA MET A 1 -39.53 -50.51 40.87
C MET A 1 -39.71 -49.06 40.44
N LYS A 2 -40.32 -48.16 41.19
CA LYS A 2 -40.56 -46.75 40.79
C LYS A 2 -39.44 -45.75 41.06
N LYS A 3 -38.39 -46.08 41.84
CA LYS A 3 -37.27 -45.19 42.19
C LYS A 3 -36.06 -45.30 41.27
N ARG A 4 -35.99 -46.27 40.36
CA ARG A 4 -34.84 -46.45 39.43
C ARG A 4 -35.06 -45.78 38.06
N ILE A 5 -36.27 -45.40 37.72
CA ILE A 5 -36.63 -44.75 36.44
C ILE A 5 -36.38 -43.24 36.50
N THR A 6 -36.52 -42.60 37.70
CA THR A 6 -36.37 -41.17 37.87
C THR A 6 -34.87 -40.71 37.80
N VAL A 7 -33.94 -41.60 38.13
CA VAL A 7 -32.50 -41.26 38.09
C VAL A 7 -31.94 -41.41 36.65
N LEU A 8 -32.51 -42.27 35.80
CA LEU A 8 -32.09 -42.43 34.45
C LEU A 8 -32.50 -41.27 33.51
N CYS A 9 -33.63 -40.63 33.80
CA CYS A 9 -34.09 -39.47 33.06
C CYS A 9 -33.31 -38.17 33.41
N ALA A 10 -32.81 -38.06 34.61
CA ALA A 10 -32.00 -36.88 35.07
C ALA A 10 -30.56 -36.90 34.49
N ILE A 11 -30.00 -38.07 34.20
CA ILE A 11 -28.66 -38.19 33.59
C ILE A 11 -28.71 -37.95 32.07
N LEU A 12 -29.81 -38.23 31.40
CA LEU A 12 -30.00 -37.96 29.95
C LEU A 12 -30.27 -36.48 29.65
N MET A 13 -30.77 -35.68 30.62
CA MET A 13 -30.95 -34.23 30.40
C MET A 13 -29.70 -33.40 30.68
N LEU A 14 -28.69 -33.93 31.39
CA LEU A 14 -27.43 -33.21 31.65
C LEU A 14 -26.40 -33.38 30.49
N PHE A 15 -26.58 -34.34 29.62
CA PHE A 15 -25.68 -34.52 28.45
C PHE A 15 -26.16 -33.78 27.19
N SER A 16 -27.37 -33.22 27.16
CA SER A 16 -27.92 -32.50 26.02
C SER A 16 -27.63 -30.99 26.02
N PHE A 17 -27.02 -30.44 27.09
CA PHE A 17 -26.80 -28.98 27.20
C PHE A 17 -25.36 -28.54 26.91
N CYS A 18 -24.43 -29.49 26.62
CA CYS A 18 -23.04 -29.15 26.33
C CYS A 18 -22.65 -29.15 24.85
N SER A 19 -23.62 -29.40 23.93
CA SER A 19 -23.34 -29.53 22.48
C SER A 19 -23.75 -28.32 21.64
N VAL A 20 -24.23 -27.22 22.23
CA VAL A 20 -24.77 -26.07 21.46
C VAL A 20 -23.83 -24.87 21.40
N VAL A 21 -22.67 -24.88 22.09
CA VAL A 21 -21.78 -23.70 22.15
C VAL A 21 -20.68 -23.71 21.09
N PHE A 22 -20.49 -24.81 20.35
CA PHE A 22 -19.40 -24.89 19.32
C PHE A 22 -19.86 -24.77 17.87
N ALA A 23 -21.13 -24.58 17.58
CA ALA A 23 -21.63 -24.47 16.21
C ALA A 23 -21.71 -23.03 15.66
N GLY A 24 -21.41 -22.03 16.50
CA GLY A 24 -21.55 -20.60 16.12
C GLY A 24 -20.39 -20.04 15.28
N SER A 25 -19.20 -20.57 15.40
CA SER A 25 -18.01 -19.99 14.73
C SER A 25 -17.69 -20.54 13.33
N ALA A 26 -18.18 -21.71 12.98
CA ALA A 26 -17.95 -22.29 11.65
C ALA A 26 -18.91 -21.79 10.56
N ALA A 27 -20.08 -21.26 10.93
CA ALA A 27 -21.10 -20.84 9.98
C ALA A 27 -20.86 -19.47 9.35
N TYR A 28 -20.02 -18.61 9.97
CA TYR A 28 -19.73 -17.28 9.42
C TYR A 28 -18.64 -17.28 8.32
N ALA A 29 -17.74 -18.23 8.31
CA ALA A 29 -16.67 -18.32 7.32
C ALA A 29 -17.12 -18.86 5.94
N SER A 30 -18.24 -19.59 5.88
CA SER A 30 -18.71 -20.26 4.66
C SER A 30 -19.58 -19.39 3.73
N GLY A 31 -19.80 -18.12 4.06
CA GLY A 31 -20.71 -17.23 3.30
C GLY A 31 -20.09 -15.97 2.73
N MET A 32 -18.82 -15.64 3.04
CA MET A 32 -18.20 -14.41 2.56
C MET A 32 -17.28 -14.73 1.38
N ASP A 33 -17.67 -14.31 0.16
CA ASP A 33 -16.80 -14.37 -1.03
C ASP A 33 -15.71 -13.30 -0.88
N LEU A 34 -14.52 -13.70 -0.44
CA LEU A 34 -13.39 -12.81 -0.21
C LEU A 34 -12.64 -12.56 -1.52
N LYS A 35 -12.68 -11.34 -1.99
CA LYS A 35 -11.93 -10.90 -3.18
C LYS A 35 -10.99 -9.78 -2.78
N ILE A 36 -9.69 -10.07 -2.75
CA ILE A 36 -8.67 -9.08 -2.44
C ILE A 36 -8.62 -8.05 -3.56
N GLY A 37 -9.18 -6.88 -3.30
CA GLY A 37 -9.11 -5.76 -4.22
C GLY A 37 -7.65 -5.38 -4.48
N SER A 38 -7.27 -5.40 -5.76
CA SER A 38 -5.91 -5.10 -6.21
C SER A 38 -5.90 -4.00 -7.26
N ASN A 39 -5.04 -4.07 -8.25
CA ASN A 39 -5.00 -3.26 -9.45
C ASN A 39 -5.23 -4.15 -10.67
N LYS A 40 -5.12 -3.62 -11.88
CA LYS A 40 -5.37 -4.31 -13.15
C LYS A 40 -4.59 -5.63 -13.25
N VAL A 41 -5.15 -6.62 -13.94
CA VAL A 41 -4.43 -7.85 -14.31
C VAL A 41 -3.10 -7.48 -14.99
N GLY A 42 -2.03 -8.20 -14.63
CA GLY A 42 -0.67 -7.93 -15.11
C GLY A 42 0.10 -6.90 -14.28
N SER A 43 -0.54 -6.24 -13.31
CA SER A 43 0.17 -5.38 -12.35
C SER A 43 0.81 -6.20 -11.23
N THR A 44 1.90 -5.69 -10.66
CA THR A 44 2.54 -6.26 -9.45
C THR A 44 1.52 -6.49 -8.33
N TRP A 45 0.63 -5.55 -8.08
CA TRP A 45 -0.39 -5.68 -7.04
C TRP A 45 -1.40 -6.81 -7.27
N TYR A 46 -1.72 -7.11 -8.52
CA TYR A 46 -2.56 -8.28 -8.82
C TYR A 46 -1.85 -9.59 -8.45
N VAL A 47 -0.55 -9.69 -8.75
CA VAL A 47 0.27 -10.85 -8.38
C VAL A 47 0.43 -10.95 -6.86
N ILE A 48 0.70 -9.83 -6.17
CA ILE A 48 0.76 -9.76 -4.70
C ILE A 48 -0.55 -10.28 -4.08
N ALA A 49 -1.70 -9.82 -4.55
CA ALA A 49 -3.00 -10.28 -4.06
C ALA A 49 -3.22 -11.78 -4.30
N ALA A 50 -2.79 -12.31 -5.44
CA ALA A 50 -2.84 -13.74 -5.74
C ALA A 50 -1.94 -14.55 -4.80
N CYS A 51 -0.72 -14.09 -4.52
CA CYS A 51 0.19 -14.74 -3.57
C CYS A 51 -0.41 -14.78 -2.16
N ILE A 52 -1.04 -13.69 -1.71
CA ILE A 52 -1.74 -13.64 -0.42
C ILE A 52 -2.90 -14.63 -0.40
N ALA A 53 -3.73 -14.63 -1.43
CA ALA A 53 -4.85 -15.59 -1.53
C ALA A 53 -4.37 -17.04 -1.45
N ASP A 54 -3.27 -17.36 -2.12
CA ASP A 54 -2.68 -18.70 -2.15
C ASP A 54 -2.16 -19.15 -0.77
N VAL A 55 -1.44 -18.29 -0.04
CA VAL A 55 -0.95 -18.67 1.30
C VAL A 55 -2.10 -18.81 2.29
N VAL A 56 -3.15 -17.98 2.18
CA VAL A 56 -4.35 -18.11 3.02
C VAL A 56 -5.08 -19.41 2.72
N LYS A 57 -5.35 -19.74 1.45
CA LYS A 57 -6.02 -21.02 1.07
C LYS A 57 -5.23 -22.25 1.47
N LYS A 58 -3.89 -22.19 1.40
CA LYS A 58 -3.03 -23.31 1.84
C LYS A 58 -3.07 -23.50 3.35
N ALA A 59 -3.06 -22.40 4.12
CA ALA A 59 -3.11 -22.46 5.59
C ALA A 59 -4.52 -22.81 6.12
N TYR A 60 -5.56 -22.35 5.43
CA TYR A 60 -6.97 -22.48 5.83
C TYR A 60 -7.84 -22.80 4.61
N PRO A 61 -7.93 -24.10 4.21
CA PRO A 61 -8.65 -24.51 2.99
C PRO A 61 -10.15 -24.20 2.99
N GLU A 62 -10.72 -23.94 4.17
CA GLU A 62 -12.12 -23.53 4.31
C GLU A 62 -12.36 -22.05 3.90
N ILE A 63 -11.30 -21.22 3.81
CA ILE A 63 -11.42 -19.81 3.42
C ILE A 63 -11.36 -19.69 1.90
N GLN A 64 -12.49 -19.30 1.30
CA GLN A 64 -12.54 -18.96 -0.12
C GLN A 64 -12.10 -17.51 -0.33
N ILE A 65 -10.94 -17.33 -0.95
CA ILE A 65 -10.33 -16.00 -1.14
C ILE A 65 -9.56 -15.98 -2.47
N ASP A 66 -9.77 -14.95 -3.29
CA ASP A 66 -9.13 -14.78 -4.59
C ASP A 66 -8.67 -13.32 -4.80
N ALA A 67 -7.74 -13.12 -5.74
CA ALA A 67 -7.37 -11.78 -6.20
C ALA A 67 -8.45 -11.21 -7.13
N SER A 68 -8.78 -9.93 -6.98
CA SER A 68 -9.74 -9.22 -7.83
C SER A 68 -9.11 -7.98 -8.47
N PRO A 69 -9.12 -7.84 -9.80
CA PRO A 69 -8.58 -6.68 -10.49
C PRO A 69 -9.57 -5.51 -10.38
N ILE A 70 -9.27 -4.59 -9.47
CA ILE A 70 -10.10 -3.40 -9.19
C ILE A 70 -9.28 -2.13 -9.42
N ALA A 71 -9.67 -1.01 -8.84
CA ALA A 71 -9.21 0.32 -9.21
C ALA A 71 -7.87 0.77 -8.56
N GLY A 72 -7.16 -0.12 -7.83
CA GLY A 72 -5.94 0.25 -7.11
C GLY A 72 -6.18 1.02 -5.82
N GLY A 73 -5.12 1.52 -5.15
CA GLY A 73 -5.15 1.99 -3.77
C GLY A 73 -6.25 3.00 -3.44
N ILE A 74 -6.34 4.09 -4.20
CA ILE A 74 -7.38 5.13 -3.99
C ILE A 74 -8.78 4.57 -4.27
N GLY A 75 -8.94 3.80 -5.36
CA GLY A 75 -10.23 3.20 -5.72
C GLY A 75 -10.68 2.17 -4.70
N ASN A 76 -9.77 1.33 -4.20
CA ASN A 76 -10.08 0.33 -3.17
C ASN A 76 -10.58 0.98 -1.88
N LEU A 77 -9.96 2.09 -1.45
CA LEU A 77 -10.40 2.85 -0.28
C LEU A 77 -11.79 3.48 -0.48
N LYS A 78 -12.06 4.05 -1.66
CA LYS A 78 -13.40 4.56 -1.99
C LYS A 78 -14.47 3.46 -1.96
N LEU A 79 -14.11 2.23 -2.37
CA LEU A 79 -15.02 1.07 -2.29
C LEU A 79 -15.26 0.63 -0.84
N PHE A 80 -14.29 0.75 0.08
CA PHE A 80 -14.55 0.57 1.51
C PHE A 80 -15.57 1.58 2.02
N GLY A 81 -15.41 2.87 1.69
CA GLY A 81 -16.37 3.91 2.05
C GLY A 81 -17.80 3.62 1.57
N GLN A 82 -17.93 2.98 0.40
CA GLN A 82 -19.20 2.56 -0.17
C GLN A 82 -19.70 1.20 0.37
N LYS A 83 -18.94 0.54 1.27
CA LYS A 83 -19.22 -0.83 1.76
C LYS A 83 -19.31 -1.88 0.64
N LYS A 84 -18.56 -1.67 -0.46
CA LYS A 84 -18.49 -2.57 -1.61
C LYS A 84 -17.19 -3.39 -1.66
N MET A 85 -16.40 -3.32 -0.60
CA MET A 85 -15.11 -4.00 -0.47
C MET A 85 -15.01 -4.62 0.92
N ASN A 86 -14.57 -5.89 0.98
CA ASN A 86 -14.36 -6.58 2.25
C ASN A 86 -12.86 -6.68 2.61
N ILE A 87 -11.99 -6.82 1.60
CA ILE A 87 -10.55 -6.95 1.76
C ILE A 87 -9.84 -6.38 0.53
N ALA A 88 -8.79 -5.61 0.71
CA ALA A 88 -8.03 -5.02 -0.41
C ALA A 88 -6.58 -4.68 -0.03
N LEU A 89 -5.74 -4.58 -1.06
CA LEU A 89 -4.46 -3.90 -0.97
C LEU A 89 -4.71 -2.39 -0.97
N THR A 90 -4.08 -1.69 -0.02
CA THR A 90 -4.06 -0.24 0.08
C THR A 90 -2.62 0.23 0.31
N MET A 91 -2.40 1.51 0.52
CA MET A 91 -1.08 2.07 0.85
C MET A 91 -1.20 2.85 2.14
N ASP A 92 -0.18 2.80 2.99
CA ASP A 92 -0.17 3.48 4.28
C ASP A 92 -0.44 4.98 4.18
N ASN A 93 0.20 5.69 3.27
CA ASN A 93 -0.06 7.10 3.02
C ASN A 93 -1.50 7.35 2.52
N ASN A 94 -2.01 6.50 1.62
CA ASN A 94 -3.39 6.63 1.14
C ASN A 94 -4.41 6.31 2.25
N ASN A 95 -4.08 5.39 3.15
CA ASN A 95 -4.87 5.09 4.34
C ASN A 95 -5.02 6.34 5.22
N LEU A 96 -3.90 7.06 5.46
CA LEU A 96 -3.90 8.31 6.20
C LEU A 96 -4.83 9.35 5.56
N TRP A 97 -4.71 9.53 4.24
CA TRP A 97 -5.55 10.50 3.51
C TRP A 97 -7.03 10.14 3.57
N ALA A 98 -7.35 8.85 3.36
CA ALA A 98 -8.73 8.37 3.44
C ALA A 98 -9.30 8.50 4.85
N TYR A 99 -8.53 8.13 5.87
CA TYR A 99 -8.99 8.15 7.25
C TYR A 99 -9.26 9.55 7.76
N LYS A 100 -8.50 10.56 7.26
CA LYS A 100 -8.71 11.98 7.55
C LYS A 100 -9.70 12.67 6.61
N GLY A 101 -9.99 12.12 5.44
CA GLY A 101 -10.78 12.79 4.41
C GLY A 101 -10.01 13.92 3.73
N GLU A 102 -8.75 13.70 3.41
CA GLU A 102 -7.82 14.70 2.85
C GLU A 102 -7.29 14.26 1.48
N VAL A 103 -6.63 15.18 0.77
CA VAL A 103 -5.92 14.97 -0.50
C VAL A 103 -6.86 14.51 -1.62
N LEU A 104 -7.12 13.22 -1.77
CA LEU A 104 -7.96 12.63 -2.81
C LEU A 104 -9.33 12.13 -2.28
N PHE A 105 -9.68 12.50 -1.06
CA PHE A 105 -10.90 12.10 -0.37
C PHE A 105 -11.63 13.32 0.15
N ASP A 106 -12.92 13.46 -0.20
CA ASP A 106 -13.76 14.62 0.18
C ASP A 106 -14.32 14.49 1.60
N ALA A 107 -14.24 13.30 2.19
CA ALA A 107 -14.70 13.01 3.55
C ALA A 107 -13.95 11.81 4.14
N PRO A 108 -13.85 11.70 5.49
CA PRO A 108 -13.23 10.57 6.15
C PRO A 108 -13.88 9.24 5.80
N ILE A 109 -13.03 8.26 5.50
CA ILE A 109 -13.41 6.85 5.35
C ILE A 109 -12.81 6.10 6.53
N THR A 110 -13.63 5.69 7.50
CA THR A 110 -13.19 5.11 8.78
C THR A 110 -13.66 3.68 9.02
N ASN A 111 -14.44 3.13 8.08
CA ASN A 111 -15.04 1.79 8.15
C ASN A 111 -14.12 0.69 7.62
N PHE A 112 -12.81 0.83 7.78
CA PHE A 112 -11.83 -0.20 7.46
C PHE A 112 -10.74 -0.28 8.53
N ARG A 113 -10.03 -1.40 8.56
CA ARG A 113 -8.96 -1.71 9.50
C ARG A 113 -7.78 -2.33 8.75
N THR A 114 -6.57 -2.22 9.29
CA THR A 114 -5.39 -2.87 8.73
C THR A 114 -5.20 -4.26 9.34
N LEU A 115 -4.91 -5.25 8.52
CA LEU A 115 -4.44 -6.57 8.95
C LEU A 115 -2.92 -6.63 8.99
N VAL A 116 -2.28 -6.20 7.89
CA VAL A 116 -0.82 -6.33 7.69
C VAL A 116 -0.31 -5.05 7.04
N GLY A 117 0.65 -4.39 7.67
CA GLY A 117 1.39 -3.27 7.11
C GLY A 117 2.74 -3.67 6.51
N GLY A 118 3.43 -2.75 5.87
CA GLY A 118 4.84 -2.89 5.54
C GLY A 118 5.19 -3.96 4.50
N MET A 119 4.26 -4.36 3.62
CA MET A 119 4.41 -5.56 2.78
C MET A 119 5.43 -5.43 1.65
N ASP A 120 5.58 -4.25 1.08
CA ASP A 120 6.53 -3.94 -0.01
C ASP A 120 7.08 -2.53 0.17
N GLN A 121 7.90 -2.07 -0.76
CA GLN A 121 8.46 -0.72 -0.68
C GLN A 121 8.21 0.06 -1.96
N PHE A 122 7.53 1.19 -1.83
CA PHE A 122 7.44 2.24 -2.82
C PHE A 122 8.18 3.49 -2.38
N TYR A 123 8.56 4.30 -3.37
CA TYR A 123 9.22 5.59 -3.20
C TYR A 123 8.53 6.64 -4.07
N VAL A 124 8.73 7.90 -3.77
CA VAL A 124 8.46 8.97 -4.74
C VAL A 124 9.73 9.20 -5.53
N GLY A 125 9.77 8.68 -6.75
CA GLY A 125 10.89 8.86 -7.67
C GLY A 125 10.88 10.24 -8.29
N ILE A 126 12.01 10.93 -8.22
CA ILE A 126 12.23 12.24 -8.82
C ILE A 126 13.32 12.07 -9.86
N ALA A 127 12.93 12.05 -11.13
CA ALA A 127 13.86 11.93 -12.26
C ALA A 127 14.05 13.27 -12.95
N VAL A 128 15.29 13.65 -13.19
CA VAL A 128 15.65 14.79 -14.02
C VAL A 128 16.27 14.30 -15.32
N ARG A 129 15.91 14.95 -16.41
CA ARG A 129 16.48 14.62 -17.74
C ARG A 129 17.98 14.97 -17.75
N ARG A 130 18.80 14.01 -18.12
CA ARG A 130 20.25 14.23 -18.24
C ARG A 130 20.54 15.31 -19.29
N GLY A 131 21.36 16.27 -18.94
CA GLY A 131 21.64 17.44 -19.77
C GLY A 131 20.63 18.58 -19.66
N SER A 132 19.62 18.50 -18.76
CA SER A 132 18.72 19.62 -18.46
C SER A 132 19.38 20.74 -17.65
N GLY A 133 20.50 20.47 -16.97
CA GLY A 133 21.17 21.38 -16.05
C GLY A 133 20.54 21.41 -14.65
N ILE A 134 19.44 20.70 -14.41
CA ILE A 134 18.76 20.63 -13.10
C ILE A 134 19.55 19.65 -12.21
N LYS A 135 19.96 20.13 -11.02
CA LYS A 135 20.65 19.33 -10.02
C LYS A 135 19.78 19.04 -8.80
N SER A 136 18.89 19.95 -8.44
CA SER A 136 17.94 19.81 -7.34
C SER A 136 16.65 20.57 -7.63
N LEU A 137 15.57 20.23 -6.94
CA LEU A 137 14.33 21.00 -6.99
C LEU A 137 14.45 22.32 -6.21
N GLU A 138 15.31 22.37 -5.20
CA GLU A 138 15.65 23.56 -4.46
C GLU A 138 16.33 24.63 -5.35
N ASP A 139 17.19 24.22 -6.29
CA ASP A 139 17.78 25.12 -7.29
C ASP A 139 16.70 25.63 -8.27
N VAL A 140 15.73 24.78 -8.63
CA VAL A 140 14.58 25.19 -9.45
C VAL A 140 13.79 26.30 -8.75
N LEU A 141 13.52 26.14 -7.46
CA LEU A 141 12.84 27.17 -6.65
C LEU A 141 13.66 28.46 -6.55
N ALA A 142 14.93 28.35 -6.16
CA ALA A 142 15.79 29.51 -5.92
C ALA A 142 15.95 30.39 -7.18
N ASN A 143 16.05 29.74 -8.34
CA ASN A 143 16.25 30.43 -9.62
C ASN A 143 14.94 30.70 -10.37
N LYS A 144 13.78 30.26 -9.84
CA LYS A 144 12.49 30.26 -10.56
C LYS A 144 12.63 29.70 -11.98
N SER A 145 13.30 28.56 -12.07
CA SER A 145 13.72 28.00 -13.35
C SER A 145 12.53 27.59 -14.19
N LYS A 146 12.57 27.94 -15.47
CA LYS A 146 11.61 27.45 -16.46
C LYS A 146 11.86 25.95 -16.70
N ILE A 147 11.00 25.07 -16.18
CA ILE A 147 11.06 23.62 -16.35
C ILE A 147 9.83 23.08 -17.03
N ARG A 148 9.97 21.95 -17.72
CA ARG A 148 8.85 21.16 -18.24
C ARG A 148 8.72 19.93 -17.35
N LEU A 149 7.70 19.98 -16.46
CA LEU A 149 7.40 18.93 -15.50
C LEU A 149 6.31 18.04 -16.06
N MET A 150 6.51 16.73 -15.96
CA MET A 150 5.49 15.73 -16.26
C MET A 150 5.26 14.83 -15.05
N THR A 151 4.01 14.42 -14.89
CA THR A 151 3.58 13.39 -13.93
C THR A 151 2.38 12.63 -14.50
N VAL A 152 1.91 11.61 -13.78
CA VAL A 152 0.78 10.79 -14.22
C VAL A 152 -0.56 11.51 -14.05
N GLN A 153 -1.63 10.84 -14.46
CA GLN A 153 -3.01 11.38 -14.43
C GLN A 153 -3.40 11.85 -13.03
N ARG A 154 -4.18 12.94 -13.00
CA ARG A 154 -4.77 13.48 -11.77
C ARG A 154 -5.62 12.45 -11.04
N GLY A 155 -5.66 12.55 -9.70
CA GLY A 155 -6.44 11.65 -8.85
C GLY A 155 -5.75 10.31 -8.59
N THR A 156 -4.48 10.17 -8.94
CA THR A 156 -3.65 9.01 -8.62
C THR A 156 -2.68 9.32 -7.47
N THR A 157 -2.23 8.28 -6.76
CA THR A 157 -1.21 8.43 -5.71
C THR A 157 0.06 9.09 -6.25
N GLY A 158 0.50 8.73 -7.46
CA GLY A 158 1.73 9.28 -8.04
C GLY A 158 1.65 10.77 -8.33
N GLU A 159 0.52 11.24 -8.83
CA GLU A 159 0.30 12.68 -9.07
C GLU A 159 0.23 13.46 -7.76
N ALA A 160 -0.52 12.96 -6.76
CA ALA A 160 -0.57 13.57 -5.45
C ALA A 160 0.83 13.60 -4.79
N SER A 161 1.62 12.54 -4.95
CA SER A 161 3.01 12.51 -4.46
C SER A 161 3.87 13.56 -5.13
N ALA A 162 3.71 13.79 -6.43
CA ALA A 162 4.43 14.85 -7.15
C ALA A 162 4.07 16.23 -6.61
N ALA A 163 2.78 16.50 -6.40
CA ALA A 163 2.32 17.75 -5.81
C ALA A 163 2.91 17.97 -4.40
N HIS A 164 2.92 16.93 -3.55
CA HIS A 164 3.47 16.99 -2.20
C HIS A 164 4.99 17.23 -2.19
N VAL A 165 5.75 16.64 -3.12
CA VAL A 165 7.18 16.92 -3.28
C VAL A 165 7.42 18.39 -3.59
N LEU A 166 6.69 18.95 -4.56
CA LEU A 166 6.82 20.36 -4.91
C LEU A 166 6.47 21.28 -3.73
N GLU A 167 5.37 20.98 -3.05
CA GLU A 167 4.95 21.73 -1.85
C GLU A 167 6.01 21.65 -0.74
N ALA A 168 6.60 20.48 -0.51
CA ALA A 168 7.64 20.29 0.50
C ALA A 168 8.91 21.08 0.21
N VAL A 169 9.26 21.25 -1.07
CA VAL A 169 10.35 22.10 -1.52
C VAL A 169 9.98 23.59 -1.43
N GLY A 170 8.69 23.93 -1.57
CA GLY A 170 8.19 25.30 -1.40
C GLY A 170 7.63 25.94 -2.67
N PHE A 171 7.22 25.17 -3.66
CA PHE A 171 6.57 25.69 -4.86
C PHE A 171 5.48 24.71 -5.36
N SER A 172 4.69 25.14 -6.33
CA SER A 172 3.52 24.42 -6.84
C SER A 172 3.58 24.26 -8.36
N TYR A 173 2.64 23.50 -8.91
CA TYR A 173 2.43 23.44 -10.37
C TYR A 173 2.15 24.81 -10.99
N ASP A 174 1.46 25.69 -10.26
CA ASP A 174 1.13 27.02 -10.76
C ASP A 174 2.35 27.94 -10.74
N ASP A 175 3.25 27.78 -9.78
CA ASP A 175 4.55 28.47 -9.79
C ASP A 175 5.39 28.08 -10.99
N VAL A 176 5.46 26.78 -11.32
CA VAL A 176 6.16 26.30 -12.52
C VAL A 176 5.62 26.99 -13.78
N LYS A 177 4.31 27.12 -13.93
CA LYS A 177 3.68 27.83 -15.06
C LYS A 177 3.98 29.31 -15.02
N ALA A 178 3.91 29.96 -13.83
CA ALA A 178 4.20 31.37 -13.65
C ALA A 178 5.65 31.72 -14.01
N TRP A 179 6.60 30.78 -13.82
CA TRP A 179 8.00 30.93 -14.24
C TRP A 179 8.21 30.64 -15.74
N GLY A 180 7.13 30.43 -16.51
CA GLY A 180 7.16 30.17 -17.96
C GLY A 180 7.42 28.72 -18.32
N GLY A 181 7.38 27.80 -17.35
CA GLY A 181 7.45 26.36 -17.55
C GLY A 181 6.12 25.76 -17.96
N SER A 182 6.06 24.42 -17.98
CA SER A 182 4.83 23.66 -18.24
C SER A 182 4.67 22.51 -17.26
N VAL A 183 3.42 22.13 -16.99
CA VAL A 183 3.05 20.96 -16.21
C VAL A 183 2.07 20.12 -17.04
N GLU A 184 2.42 18.86 -17.27
CA GLU A 184 1.60 17.94 -18.04
C GLU A 184 1.29 16.68 -17.24
N HIS A 185 0.02 16.24 -17.28
CA HIS A 185 -0.47 15.02 -16.64
C HIS A 185 -0.84 14.02 -17.72
N THR A 186 -0.08 12.94 -17.85
CA THR A 186 -0.21 12.00 -18.98
C THR A 186 0.17 10.57 -18.60
N ASP A 187 0.24 9.66 -19.55
CA ASP A 187 0.63 8.28 -19.34
C ASP A 187 2.16 8.08 -19.41
N PHE A 188 2.60 6.89 -19.00
CA PHE A 188 4.02 6.55 -18.98
C PHE A 188 4.69 6.53 -20.35
N GLU A 189 3.97 6.15 -21.38
CA GLU A 189 4.51 6.11 -22.75
C GLU A 189 4.81 7.52 -23.26
N ALA A 190 3.86 8.45 -23.09
CA ALA A 190 4.02 9.85 -23.45
C ALA A 190 5.17 10.51 -22.66
N ILE A 191 5.28 10.22 -21.35
CA ILE A 191 6.38 10.72 -20.50
C ILE A 191 7.72 10.18 -21.00
N THR A 192 7.82 8.87 -21.25
CA THR A 192 9.04 8.22 -21.74
C THR A 192 9.52 8.85 -23.05
N ASN A 193 8.60 9.03 -24.00
CA ASN A 193 8.91 9.65 -25.28
C ASN A 193 9.32 11.12 -25.11
N ALA A 194 8.61 11.88 -24.26
CA ALA A 194 8.94 13.28 -24.02
C ALA A 194 10.34 13.48 -23.39
N ILE A 195 10.75 12.58 -22.47
CA ILE A 195 12.11 12.62 -21.88
C ILE A 195 13.16 12.29 -22.96
N LYS A 196 12.94 11.24 -23.76
CA LYS A 196 13.85 10.86 -24.85
C LYS A 196 14.04 11.97 -25.88
N ASP A 197 12.96 12.67 -26.21
CA ASP A 197 12.94 13.77 -27.16
C ASP A 197 13.40 15.11 -26.56
N GLY A 198 13.73 15.15 -25.29
CA GLY A 198 14.13 16.38 -24.61
C GLY A 198 12.99 17.37 -24.36
N ARG A 199 11.72 16.91 -24.38
CA ARG A 199 10.50 17.74 -24.14
C ARG A 199 10.00 17.71 -22.69
N CYS A 200 10.59 16.87 -21.82
CA CYS A 200 10.35 16.82 -20.39
C CYS A 200 11.68 16.98 -19.66
N ASP A 201 11.73 17.81 -18.63
CA ASP A 201 12.94 18.07 -17.85
C ASP A 201 12.88 17.38 -16.48
N VAL A 202 11.69 17.32 -15.86
CA VAL A 202 11.46 16.71 -14.54
C VAL A 202 10.27 15.77 -14.60
N PHE A 203 10.44 14.56 -14.09
CA PHE A 203 9.40 13.57 -13.97
C PHE A 203 9.33 13.08 -12.52
N ILE A 204 8.16 13.22 -11.88
CA ILE A 204 7.93 12.79 -10.49
C ILE A 204 6.77 11.81 -10.46
N GLN A 205 6.98 10.64 -9.80
CA GLN A 205 5.99 9.56 -9.78
C GLN A 205 6.32 8.54 -8.68
N SER A 206 5.33 7.72 -8.32
CA SER A 206 5.53 6.49 -7.54
C SER A 206 6.55 5.58 -8.20
N LEU A 207 7.53 5.11 -7.44
CA LEU A 207 8.64 4.32 -7.90
C LEU A 207 8.77 3.04 -7.05
N SER A 208 8.90 1.89 -7.70
CA SER A 208 9.42 0.66 -7.10
C SER A 208 10.70 0.26 -7.81
N ILE A 209 11.57 -0.49 -7.14
CA ILE A 209 12.74 -1.08 -7.80
C ILE A 209 12.26 -1.94 -8.96
N GLY A 210 12.86 -1.76 -10.15
CA GLY A 210 12.43 -2.44 -11.37
C GLY A 210 11.23 -1.80 -12.08
N HIS A 211 10.78 -0.61 -11.68
CA HIS A 211 9.69 0.10 -12.39
C HIS A 211 10.04 0.31 -13.88
N PRO A 212 9.22 -0.18 -14.83
CA PRO A 212 9.60 -0.26 -16.25
C PRO A 212 10.08 1.07 -16.84
N THR A 213 9.32 2.15 -16.65
CA THR A 213 9.65 3.49 -17.19
C THR A 213 10.97 4.01 -16.66
N PHE A 214 11.17 3.97 -15.33
CA PHE A 214 12.41 4.45 -14.72
C PHE A 214 13.61 3.58 -15.13
N THR A 215 13.42 2.25 -15.20
CA THR A 215 14.47 1.31 -15.65
C THR A 215 14.87 1.59 -17.08
N GLU A 216 13.91 1.74 -18.01
CA GLU A 216 14.18 2.03 -19.41
C GLU A 216 14.94 3.36 -19.58
N LEU A 217 14.47 4.42 -18.91
CA LEU A 217 15.10 5.73 -18.99
C LEU A 217 16.49 5.76 -18.35
N ALA A 218 16.71 5.04 -17.26
CA ALA A 218 18.03 4.89 -16.62
C ALA A 218 19.00 4.07 -17.50
N VAL A 219 18.54 2.93 -18.04
CA VAL A 219 19.36 2.08 -18.94
C VAL A 219 19.80 2.83 -20.18
N THR A 220 18.92 3.65 -20.75
CA THR A 220 19.22 4.47 -21.92
C THR A 220 20.00 5.76 -21.59
N GLY A 221 20.31 6.00 -20.32
CA GLY A 221 21.10 7.17 -19.88
C GLY A 221 20.39 8.50 -20.07
N LYS A 222 19.08 8.50 -20.02
CA LYS A 222 18.25 9.70 -20.27
C LYS A 222 17.93 10.50 -19.01
N ILE A 223 18.01 9.86 -17.84
CA ILE A 223 17.67 10.50 -16.56
C ILE A 223 18.77 10.28 -15.51
N ASP A 224 18.78 11.17 -14.55
CA ASP A 224 19.39 11.00 -13.23
C ASP A 224 18.25 11.03 -12.18
N LEU A 225 18.32 10.14 -11.17
CA LEU A 225 17.46 10.20 -10.00
C LEU A 225 18.05 11.18 -9.00
N ILE A 226 17.21 12.03 -8.42
CA ILE A 226 17.59 12.99 -7.39
C ILE A 226 16.75 12.83 -6.14
N THR A 227 17.23 13.36 -5.02
CA THR A 227 16.49 13.49 -3.77
C THR A 227 16.06 14.94 -3.55
N VAL A 228 15.39 15.21 -2.45
CA VAL A 228 15.09 16.55 -1.90
C VAL A 228 15.80 16.72 -0.56
N SER A 229 15.83 17.93 -0.04
CA SER A 229 16.45 18.22 1.26
C SER A 229 15.80 17.45 2.41
N ASP A 230 16.53 17.24 3.51
CA ASP A 230 15.99 16.61 4.73
C ASP A 230 14.77 17.39 5.27
N LYS A 231 14.78 18.71 5.13
CA LYS A 231 13.63 19.55 5.48
C LYS A 231 12.39 19.17 4.66
N ALA A 232 12.54 18.95 3.36
CA ALA A 232 11.44 18.55 2.49
C ALA A 232 10.97 17.11 2.80
N LEU A 233 11.91 16.20 3.08
CA LEU A 233 11.57 14.84 3.53
C LEU A 233 10.75 14.87 4.81
N THR A 234 11.19 15.60 5.84
CA THR A 234 10.46 15.77 7.11
C THR A 234 9.08 16.41 6.90
N TYR A 235 8.99 17.41 5.99
CA TYR A 235 7.69 18.00 5.67
C TYR A 235 6.71 17.00 5.08
N MET A 236 7.17 16.05 4.29
CA MET A 236 6.32 15.01 3.66
C MET A 236 5.77 13.98 4.66
N GLU A 237 6.37 13.84 5.86
CA GLU A 237 5.88 12.93 6.90
C GLU A 237 4.43 13.25 7.31
N LYS A 238 4.00 14.52 7.25
CA LYS A 238 2.61 14.91 7.52
C LYS A 238 1.59 14.25 6.58
N TYR A 239 2.04 13.86 5.39
CA TYR A 239 1.26 13.12 4.39
C TYR A 239 1.45 11.60 4.47
N GLY A 240 2.14 11.11 5.51
CA GLY A 240 2.37 9.68 5.74
C GLY A 240 3.51 9.07 4.92
N TYR A 241 4.38 9.90 4.33
CA TYR A 241 5.62 9.38 3.74
C TYR A 241 6.68 9.20 4.82
N ILE A 242 7.53 8.19 4.61
CA ILE A 242 8.63 7.87 5.52
C ILE A 242 9.93 8.06 4.75
N PRO A 243 10.90 8.87 5.23
CA PRO A 243 12.21 8.93 4.62
C PRO A 243 12.82 7.53 4.52
N THR A 244 13.07 7.07 3.30
CA THR A 244 13.46 5.68 3.03
C THR A 244 14.62 5.66 2.04
N PRO A 245 15.72 4.93 2.34
CA PRO A 245 16.84 4.81 1.41
C PRO A 245 16.45 3.93 0.20
N LEU A 246 16.56 4.48 -1.01
CA LEU A 246 16.63 3.72 -2.25
C LEU A 246 18.09 3.26 -2.39
N PRO A 247 18.39 1.96 -2.30
CA PRO A 247 19.77 1.46 -2.34
C PRO A 247 20.48 1.85 -3.63
N LYS A 248 21.78 2.11 -3.55
CA LYS A 248 22.63 2.28 -4.73
C LYS A 248 22.45 1.10 -5.70
N ASP A 249 22.71 1.32 -6.97
CA ASP A 249 22.57 0.31 -8.02
C ASP A 249 21.14 -0.20 -8.25
N SER A 250 20.13 0.40 -7.61
CA SER A 250 18.70 0.09 -7.89
C SER A 250 18.31 0.46 -9.32
N PHE A 251 18.95 1.49 -9.89
CA PHE A 251 18.81 1.89 -11.28
C PHE A 251 20.17 2.19 -11.88
N LYS A 252 20.35 1.93 -13.20
CA LYS A 252 21.61 2.16 -13.88
C LYS A 252 22.04 3.63 -13.79
N GLY A 253 23.25 3.85 -13.28
CA GLY A 253 23.85 5.19 -13.11
C GLY A 253 23.45 5.90 -11.82
N GLN A 254 22.84 5.18 -10.87
CA GLN A 254 22.62 5.62 -9.50
C GLN A 254 23.72 5.03 -8.63
N ASP A 255 24.79 5.80 -8.40
CA ASP A 255 26.03 5.32 -7.76
C ASP A 255 26.03 5.47 -6.23
N ALA A 256 24.96 6.00 -5.64
CA ALA A 256 24.82 6.21 -4.20
C ALA A 256 23.38 5.90 -3.74
N ASP A 257 23.21 5.62 -2.44
CA ASP A 257 21.91 5.57 -1.84
C ASP A 257 21.22 6.93 -1.96
N LEU A 258 19.92 6.95 -2.27
CA LEU A 258 19.12 8.17 -2.31
C LEU A 258 18.04 8.10 -1.23
N MET A 259 18.02 9.07 -0.32
CA MET A 259 16.93 9.18 0.64
C MET A 259 15.70 9.78 -0.05
N LEU A 260 14.63 9.01 -0.20
CA LEU A 260 13.39 9.40 -0.88
C LEU A 260 12.19 9.31 0.06
N PRO A 261 11.11 10.04 -0.20
CA PRO A 261 9.84 9.80 0.49
C PRO A 261 9.34 8.40 0.13
N GLY A 262 9.21 7.53 1.13
CA GLY A 262 8.76 6.14 0.97
C GLY A 262 7.35 5.92 1.50
N TYR A 263 6.71 4.85 1.07
CA TYR A 263 5.44 4.34 1.56
C TYR A 263 5.29 2.87 1.20
N ARG A 264 4.38 2.15 1.86
CA ARG A 264 4.27 0.70 1.74
C ARG A 264 2.86 0.22 1.50
N THR A 265 2.72 -0.95 0.89
CA THR A 265 1.43 -1.64 0.76
C THR A 265 0.97 -2.18 2.11
N THR A 266 -0.32 -2.06 2.36
CA THR A 266 -1.03 -2.65 3.48
C THR A 266 -2.13 -3.59 2.98
N LEU A 267 -2.45 -4.63 3.75
CA LEU A 267 -3.65 -5.43 3.57
C LEU A 267 -4.71 -4.90 4.53
N SER A 268 -5.78 -4.34 3.97
CA SER A 268 -6.86 -3.73 4.73
C SER A 268 -8.18 -4.48 4.54
N VAL A 269 -9.03 -4.44 5.55
CA VAL A 269 -10.35 -5.09 5.57
C VAL A 269 -11.43 -4.15 6.08
N ILE A 270 -12.68 -4.44 5.74
CA ILE A 270 -13.83 -3.73 6.34
C ILE A 270 -13.86 -4.00 7.85
N ASP A 271 -14.24 -2.98 8.63
CA ASP A 271 -14.24 -3.02 10.10
C ASP A 271 -15.21 -4.04 10.70
N THR A 272 -16.16 -4.54 9.91
CA THR A 272 -17.13 -5.58 10.31
C THR A 272 -16.67 -7.01 9.96
N MET A 273 -15.44 -7.22 9.50
CA MET A 273 -14.91 -8.57 9.27
C MET A 273 -14.88 -9.34 10.60
N PRO A 274 -15.26 -10.63 10.63
CA PRO A 274 -15.16 -11.44 11.84
C PRO A 274 -13.72 -11.54 12.36
N ASP A 275 -13.53 -11.41 13.69
CA ASP A 275 -12.20 -11.42 14.31
C ASP A 275 -11.41 -12.70 14.03
N ASP A 276 -12.06 -13.87 14.06
CA ASP A 276 -11.43 -15.16 13.74
C ASP A 276 -10.91 -15.20 12.31
N LEU A 277 -11.68 -14.67 11.36
CA LEU A 277 -11.28 -14.60 9.95
C LEU A 277 -10.10 -13.64 9.75
N ALA A 278 -10.16 -12.46 10.34
CA ALA A 278 -9.08 -11.49 10.31
C ALA A 278 -7.79 -12.04 10.96
N TYR A 279 -7.91 -12.74 12.11
CA TYR A 279 -6.81 -13.43 12.75
C TYR A 279 -6.16 -14.48 11.83
N LYS A 280 -6.96 -15.35 11.22
CA LYS A 280 -6.46 -16.42 10.32
C LYS A 280 -5.75 -15.83 9.10
N ILE A 281 -6.30 -14.79 8.48
CA ILE A 281 -5.68 -14.14 7.32
C ILE A 281 -4.35 -13.50 7.73
N THR A 282 -4.32 -12.75 8.84
CA THR A 282 -3.10 -12.11 9.36
C THR A 282 -2.01 -13.15 9.63
N LYS A 283 -2.38 -14.23 10.33
CA LYS A 283 -1.48 -15.33 10.65
C LYS A 283 -0.92 -16.00 9.40
N ALA A 284 -1.79 -16.33 8.43
CA ALA A 284 -1.36 -16.95 7.18
C ALA A 284 -0.34 -16.10 6.42
N VAL A 285 -0.57 -14.79 6.34
CA VAL A 285 0.34 -13.86 5.66
C VAL A 285 1.67 -13.74 6.40
N CYS A 286 1.63 -13.52 7.72
CA CYS A 286 2.84 -13.27 8.51
C CYS A 286 3.70 -14.53 8.70
N GLU A 287 3.11 -15.72 8.76
CA GLU A 287 3.85 -16.96 8.96
C GLU A 287 4.36 -17.62 7.66
N ASN A 288 4.06 -17.03 6.49
CA ASN A 288 4.45 -17.57 5.19
C ASN A 288 5.26 -16.58 4.34
N LYS A 289 6.10 -15.73 4.98
CA LYS A 289 6.96 -14.74 4.29
C LYS A 289 7.76 -15.38 3.15
N GLU A 290 8.38 -16.53 3.36
CA GLU A 290 9.20 -17.20 2.35
C GLU A 290 8.37 -17.59 1.11
N ALA A 291 7.17 -18.11 1.31
CA ALA A 291 6.26 -18.45 0.21
C ALA A 291 5.80 -17.19 -0.56
N LEU A 292 5.56 -16.09 0.14
CA LEU A 292 5.23 -14.81 -0.47
C LEU A 292 6.39 -14.29 -1.32
N VAL A 293 7.63 -14.30 -0.81
CA VAL A 293 8.84 -13.88 -1.55
C VAL A 293 9.09 -14.77 -2.77
N MET A 294 8.90 -16.10 -2.64
CA MET A 294 8.97 -17.01 -3.81
C MET A 294 7.89 -16.69 -4.86
N GLY A 295 6.72 -16.25 -4.43
CA GLY A 295 5.65 -15.82 -5.33
C GLY A 295 5.94 -14.50 -6.03
N HIS A 296 6.52 -13.54 -5.33
CA HIS A 296 6.91 -12.25 -5.90
C HIS A 296 7.98 -11.53 -5.06
N GLN A 297 9.05 -11.09 -5.68
CA GLN A 297 10.19 -10.42 -5.02
C GLN A 297 9.83 -9.10 -4.30
N ALA A 298 8.69 -8.49 -4.61
CA ALA A 298 8.21 -7.29 -3.90
C ALA A 298 8.04 -7.52 -2.39
N PHE A 299 7.84 -8.77 -1.96
CA PHE A 299 7.76 -9.12 -0.54
C PHE A 299 9.12 -9.22 0.17
N THR A 300 10.24 -9.07 -0.54
CA THR A 300 11.58 -9.15 0.08
C THR A 300 11.74 -8.22 1.30
N PRO A 301 11.28 -6.97 1.28
CA PRO A 301 11.37 -6.06 2.44
C PRO A 301 10.31 -6.32 3.52
N PHE A 302 9.40 -7.26 3.34
CA PHE A 302 8.36 -7.57 4.32
C PHE A 302 8.94 -8.19 5.58
N GLU A 303 8.72 -7.56 6.73
CA GLU A 303 9.09 -8.08 8.04
C GLU A 303 7.83 -8.29 8.91
N PRO A 304 7.39 -9.54 9.11
CA PRO A 304 6.17 -9.84 9.87
C PRO A 304 6.14 -9.24 11.29
N SER A 305 7.29 -9.14 11.95
CA SER A 305 7.41 -8.52 13.27
C SER A 305 7.18 -7.01 13.29
N GLU A 306 7.33 -6.35 12.14
CA GLU A 306 7.09 -4.91 11.96
C GLU A 306 5.72 -4.61 11.33
N ALA A 307 4.97 -5.63 10.92
CA ALA A 307 3.72 -5.46 10.16
C ALA A 307 2.61 -4.74 10.95
N CYS A 308 2.72 -4.67 12.27
CA CYS A 308 1.83 -3.92 13.17
C CYS A 308 2.41 -2.57 13.62
N ASP A 309 3.59 -2.18 13.14
CA ASP A 309 4.20 -0.90 13.52
C ASP A 309 3.30 0.25 13.00
N PRO A 310 2.89 1.19 13.90
CA PRO A 310 2.04 2.33 13.53
C PRO A 310 2.53 3.13 12.32
N LYS A 311 3.85 3.18 12.07
CA LYS A 311 4.44 3.87 10.92
C LYS A 311 3.97 3.30 9.56
N TYR A 312 3.58 2.01 9.52
CA TYR A 312 3.13 1.33 8.30
C TYR A 312 1.61 1.18 8.19
N LEU A 313 0.84 1.73 9.12
CA LEU A 313 -0.62 1.60 9.15
C LEU A 313 -1.34 2.83 8.59
N GLY A 314 -0.63 3.96 8.41
CA GLY A 314 -1.24 5.22 7.97
C GLY A 314 -2.27 5.76 8.94
N GLY A 315 -2.08 5.56 10.27
CA GLY A 315 -3.01 6.00 11.31
C GLY A 315 -4.31 5.20 11.38
N VAL A 316 -4.46 4.15 10.58
CA VAL A 316 -5.63 3.27 10.62
C VAL A 316 -5.43 2.22 11.71
N PRO A 317 -6.40 2.00 12.61
CA PRO A 317 -6.30 0.96 13.64
C PRO A 317 -6.14 -0.44 13.05
N LEU A 318 -5.44 -1.31 13.77
CA LEU A 318 -5.46 -2.74 13.48
C LEU A 318 -6.88 -3.30 13.66
N HIS A 319 -7.19 -4.36 12.91
CA HIS A 319 -8.38 -5.15 13.18
C HIS A 319 -8.19 -5.94 14.48
N PRO A 320 -9.22 -6.11 15.35
CA PRO A 320 -9.06 -6.84 16.61
C PRO A 320 -8.47 -8.24 16.44
N GLY A 321 -8.86 -9.00 15.40
CA GLY A 321 -8.26 -10.30 15.11
C GLY A 321 -6.78 -10.24 14.72
N ALA A 322 -6.35 -9.19 14.00
CA ALA A 322 -4.94 -8.96 13.70
C ALA A 322 -4.17 -8.57 14.97
N GLU A 323 -4.73 -7.68 15.78
CA GLU A 323 -4.16 -7.27 17.06
C GLU A 323 -3.94 -8.46 17.99
N GLN A 324 -4.89 -9.39 18.06
CA GLN A 324 -4.76 -10.64 18.81
C GLN A 324 -3.54 -11.44 18.35
N TYR A 325 -3.39 -11.67 17.04
CA TYR A 325 -2.24 -12.39 16.48
C TYR A 325 -0.91 -11.74 16.85
N TYR A 326 -0.79 -10.41 16.68
CA TYR A 326 0.46 -9.70 16.98
C TYR A 326 0.81 -9.71 18.47
N LYS A 327 -0.18 -9.66 19.37
CA LYS A 327 0.02 -9.83 20.81
C LYS A 327 0.50 -11.24 21.16
N GLU A 328 -0.11 -12.29 20.58
CA GLU A 328 0.32 -13.68 20.78
C GLU A 328 1.76 -13.93 20.32
N LYS A 329 2.21 -13.23 19.27
CA LYS A 329 3.60 -13.30 18.77
C LYS A 329 4.56 -12.41 19.57
N GLY A 330 4.08 -11.56 20.44
CA GLY A 330 4.90 -10.57 21.15
C GLY A 330 5.41 -9.42 20.26
N TYR A 331 4.81 -9.20 19.10
CA TYR A 331 5.13 -8.09 18.19
C TYR A 331 4.42 -6.79 18.59
N LEU A 332 3.29 -6.91 19.26
CA LEU A 332 2.53 -5.81 19.85
C LEU A 332 2.50 -5.98 21.38
N LYS A 333 2.81 -4.89 22.11
CA LYS A 333 2.82 -4.87 23.57
C LYS A 333 1.43 -4.62 24.16
#